data_082d2f7cb140bf88462df7dafbb862f0
#
_entry.id   082d2f7cb140bf88462df7dafbb862f0
#
_cell.length_a   1.000
_cell.length_b   1.000
_cell.length_c   1.000
_cell.angle_alpha   90.00
_cell.angle_beta   90.00
_cell.angle_gamma   90.00
#
_symmetry.space_group_name_H-M   'P 1'
#
loop_
_entity.id
_entity.type
_entity.pdbx_description
1 polymer ?
#
loop_
_entity_poly.entity_id
_entity_poly.type
_entity_poly.pdbx_seq_one_letter_code
_entity_poly.pdbx_strand_id
1 'polypeptide(L)'
;MDCARLAPSAVNKQPWTFIVVQSDSQKQKLAKCYPAKWFTEAPVYIVVCVNTDIAWKRQFDNKNHADIDGAITTEHICLAAAEQGLGTCWVCNFDVAMCKENLDLESYIQPIAIIPIGYPISKEHQLSTRKEINEIVSYI
;
A
#
# COMPACT_ATOMS: atom_id res chain seq x y z
N MET A 1 11.82 -4.17 -2.91
CA MET A 1 11.16 -3.33 -3.95
C MET A 1 11.07 -4.01 -5.32
N ASP A 2 11.94 -4.95 -5.70
CA ASP A 2 11.86 -5.64 -7.00
C ASP A 2 10.53 -6.36 -7.24
N CYS A 3 10.00 -7.07 -6.26
CA CYS A 3 8.69 -7.72 -6.38
C CYS A 3 7.56 -6.72 -6.70
N ALA A 4 7.59 -5.54 -6.07
CA ALA A 4 6.63 -4.48 -6.34
C ALA A 4 6.73 -3.97 -7.79
N ARG A 5 7.95 -3.74 -8.27
CA ARG A 5 8.23 -3.28 -9.63
C ARG A 5 7.78 -4.29 -10.70
N LEU A 6 7.81 -5.58 -10.38
CA LEU A 6 7.43 -6.68 -11.29
C LEU A 6 5.93 -6.99 -11.26
N ALA A 7 5.15 -6.30 -10.43
CA ALA A 7 3.71 -6.47 -10.41
C ALA A 7 3.08 -6.13 -11.77
N PRO A 8 2.03 -6.84 -12.20
CA PRO A 8 1.29 -6.49 -13.40
C PRO A 8 0.46 -5.22 -13.20
N SER A 9 0.20 -4.50 -14.29
CA SER A 9 -0.73 -3.38 -14.30
C SER A 9 -1.59 -3.39 -15.56
N ALA A 10 -2.72 -2.70 -15.53
CA ALA A 10 -3.60 -2.58 -16.69
C ALA A 10 -2.83 -2.03 -17.89
N VAL A 11 -2.81 -2.78 -19.00
CA VAL A 11 -2.04 -2.54 -20.24
C VAL A 11 -0.58 -2.11 -19.99
N ASN A 12 -0.01 -2.60 -18.90
CA ASN A 12 1.37 -2.33 -18.47
C ASN A 12 1.69 -0.83 -18.26
N LYS A 13 0.72 -0.07 -17.77
CA LYS A 13 0.88 1.38 -17.51
C LYS A 13 1.79 1.69 -16.33
N GLN A 14 1.89 0.78 -15.34
CA GLN A 14 2.73 0.91 -14.15
C GLN A 14 2.57 2.29 -13.47
N PRO A 15 1.33 2.68 -13.10
CA PRO A 15 1.05 4.04 -12.64
C PRO A 15 1.46 4.29 -11.18
N TRP A 16 2.28 3.45 -10.59
CA TRP A 16 2.69 3.53 -9.19
C TRP A 16 4.01 4.28 -8.98
N THR A 17 4.12 4.85 -7.80
CA THR A 17 5.36 5.41 -7.25
C THR A 17 5.44 5.00 -5.79
N PHE A 18 6.64 4.65 -5.33
CA PHE A 18 6.89 4.23 -3.95
C PHE A 18 7.77 5.24 -3.24
N ILE A 19 7.36 5.69 -2.06
CA ILE A 19 8.14 6.57 -1.22
C ILE A 19 8.56 5.78 0.02
N VAL A 20 9.86 5.53 0.17
CA VAL A 20 10.42 4.85 1.34
C VAL A 20 10.79 5.89 2.37
N VAL A 21 10.11 5.85 3.52
CA VAL A 21 10.29 6.79 4.62
C VAL A 21 11.10 6.12 5.73
N GLN A 22 12.33 6.59 5.93
CA GLN A 22 13.30 6.05 6.90
C GLN A 22 13.77 7.08 7.91
N SER A 23 13.88 8.37 7.53
CA SER A 23 14.36 9.41 8.44
C SER A 23 13.36 9.70 9.54
N ASP A 24 13.84 9.93 10.76
CA ASP A 24 13.00 10.17 11.92
C ASP A 24 12.08 11.39 11.74
N SER A 25 12.59 12.45 11.11
CA SER A 25 11.81 13.66 10.84
C SER A 25 10.62 13.38 9.92
N GLN A 26 10.79 12.57 8.87
CA GLN A 26 9.71 12.21 7.95
C GLN A 26 8.76 11.19 8.57
N LYS A 27 9.27 10.24 9.36
CA LYS A 27 8.43 9.32 10.12
C LYS A 27 7.50 10.06 11.09
N GLN A 28 7.99 11.08 11.79
CA GLN A 28 7.18 11.91 12.68
C GLN A 28 6.09 12.70 11.94
N LYS A 29 6.36 13.18 10.72
CA LYS A 29 5.35 13.80 9.87
C LYS A 29 4.29 12.79 9.43
N LEU A 30 4.72 11.61 8.99
CA LEU A 30 3.81 10.56 8.53
C LEU A 30 2.92 10.03 9.66
N ALA A 31 3.45 9.95 10.89
CA ALA A 31 2.70 9.53 12.07
C ALA A 31 1.51 10.43 12.38
N LYS A 32 1.53 11.69 11.97
CA LYS A 32 0.39 12.62 12.13
C LYS A 32 -0.78 12.27 11.19
N CYS A 33 -0.49 11.61 10.06
CA CYS A 33 -1.53 11.18 9.13
C CYS A 33 -2.34 9.99 9.65
N TYR A 34 -1.73 9.19 10.54
CA TYR A 34 -2.38 8.04 11.18
C TYR A 34 -1.96 7.91 12.64
N PRO A 35 -2.72 8.53 13.59
CA PRO A 35 -2.31 8.69 14.99
C PRO A 35 -2.53 7.42 15.83
N ALA A 36 -2.01 6.28 15.40
CA ALA A 36 -2.04 5.02 16.15
C ALA A 36 -0.65 4.73 16.76
N LYS A 37 -0.61 4.43 18.07
CA LYS A 37 0.65 4.21 18.79
C LYS A 37 1.51 3.14 18.12
N TRP A 38 0.94 1.99 17.78
CA TRP A 38 1.67 0.89 17.14
C TRP A 38 2.30 1.29 15.78
N PHE A 39 1.65 2.21 15.06
CA PHE A 39 2.15 2.68 13.77
C PHE A 39 3.47 3.44 13.92
N THR A 40 3.64 4.18 15.02
CA THR A 40 4.86 4.97 15.25
C THR A 40 6.09 4.12 15.60
N GLU A 41 5.90 2.84 15.89
CA GLU A 41 6.97 1.91 16.28
C GLU A 41 7.70 1.30 15.06
N ALA A 42 7.13 1.41 13.87
CA ALA A 42 7.74 0.85 12.67
C ALA A 42 9.04 1.60 12.29
N PRO A 43 10.12 0.87 12.00
CA PRO A 43 11.40 1.50 11.62
C PRO A 43 11.36 2.12 10.21
N VAL A 44 10.50 1.60 9.32
CA VAL A 44 10.42 2.02 7.91
C VAL A 44 8.96 2.00 7.47
N TYR A 45 8.61 2.93 6.57
CA TYR A 45 7.33 2.92 5.89
C TYR A 45 7.53 2.97 4.38
N ILE A 46 6.65 2.31 3.64
CA ILE A 46 6.50 2.50 2.20
C ILE A 46 5.14 3.16 1.97
N VAL A 47 5.13 4.37 1.44
CA VAL A 47 3.90 5.01 0.95
C VAL A 47 3.74 4.62 -0.51
N VAL A 48 2.68 3.89 -0.80
CA VAL A 48 2.32 3.51 -2.16
C VAL A 48 1.44 4.60 -2.74
N CYS A 49 1.92 5.21 -3.80
CA CYS A 49 1.22 6.26 -4.52
C CYS A 49 0.89 5.81 -5.94
N VAL A 50 -0.16 6.37 -6.52
CA VAL A 50 -0.55 6.13 -7.89
C VAL A 50 -0.72 7.45 -8.64
N ASN A 51 -0.33 7.45 -9.91
CA ASN A 51 -0.57 8.57 -10.82
C ASN A 51 -1.89 8.33 -11.56
N THR A 52 -2.91 9.12 -11.23
CA THR A 52 -4.27 8.98 -11.77
C THR A 52 -4.39 9.42 -13.22
N ASP A 53 -3.46 10.24 -13.71
CA ASP A 53 -3.50 10.78 -15.07
C ASP A 53 -3.04 9.77 -16.10
N ILE A 54 -2.00 8.97 -15.77
CA ILE A 54 -1.46 7.95 -16.68
C ILE A 54 -2.10 6.57 -16.51
N ALA A 55 -2.83 6.34 -15.42
CA ALA A 55 -3.49 5.07 -15.18
C ALA A 55 -4.51 4.74 -16.27
N TRP A 56 -4.66 3.46 -16.56
CA TRP A 56 -5.63 3.01 -17.55
C TRP A 56 -7.06 3.25 -17.08
N LYS A 57 -7.90 3.68 -18.02
CA LYS A 57 -9.35 3.86 -17.81
C LYS A 57 -10.11 2.87 -18.69
N ARG A 58 -11.03 2.15 -18.08
CA ARG A 58 -11.90 1.21 -18.80
C ARG A 58 -12.85 1.99 -19.72
N GLN A 59 -12.90 1.60 -20.99
CA GLN A 59 -13.66 2.33 -22.02
C GLN A 59 -15.17 2.36 -21.78
N PHE A 60 -15.74 1.30 -21.17
CA PHE A 60 -17.19 1.15 -21.02
C PHE A 60 -17.81 2.07 -19.98
N ASP A 61 -17.07 2.43 -18.92
CA ASP A 61 -17.58 3.18 -17.76
C ASP A 61 -16.63 4.24 -17.24
N ASN A 62 -15.51 4.49 -17.93
CA ASN A 62 -14.45 5.40 -17.54
C ASN A 62 -13.81 5.12 -16.16
N LYS A 63 -14.01 3.90 -15.61
CA LYS A 63 -13.39 3.54 -14.33
C LYS A 63 -11.88 3.60 -14.43
N ASN A 64 -11.27 4.47 -13.61
CA ASN A 64 -9.83 4.54 -13.47
C ASN A 64 -9.33 3.33 -12.67
N HIS A 65 -8.27 2.68 -13.13
CA HIS A 65 -7.71 1.47 -12.53
C HIS A 65 -6.46 1.73 -11.65
N ALA A 66 -6.14 2.98 -11.37
CA ALA A 66 -4.97 3.35 -10.56
C ALA A 66 -4.92 2.60 -9.22
N ASP A 67 -6.04 2.60 -8.47
CA ASP A 67 -6.10 1.94 -7.16
C ASP A 67 -5.97 0.42 -7.28
N ILE A 68 -6.51 -0.18 -8.35
CA ILE A 68 -6.38 -1.62 -8.61
C ILE A 68 -4.92 -1.98 -8.86
N ASP A 69 -4.26 -1.25 -9.76
CA ASP A 69 -2.84 -1.46 -10.06
C ASP A 69 -1.98 -1.23 -8.81
N GLY A 70 -2.28 -0.17 -8.05
CA GLY A 70 -1.61 0.12 -6.79
C GLY A 70 -1.83 -0.95 -5.72
N ALA A 71 -3.03 -1.54 -5.63
CA ALA A 71 -3.32 -2.63 -4.70
C ALA A 71 -2.52 -3.91 -5.05
N ILE A 72 -2.42 -4.26 -6.33
CA ILE A 72 -1.65 -5.42 -6.77
C ILE A 72 -0.18 -5.29 -6.34
N THR A 73 0.45 -4.14 -6.64
CA THR A 73 1.85 -3.94 -6.28
C THR A 73 2.07 -3.84 -4.76
N THR A 74 1.09 -3.32 -4.01
CA THR A 74 1.14 -3.29 -2.54
C THR A 74 1.15 -4.69 -1.95
N GLU A 75 0.31 -5.60 -2.47
CA GLU A 75 0.31 -6.99 -2.01
C GLU A 75 1.65 -7.69 -2.31
N HIS A 76 2.26 -7.41 -3.46
CA HIS A 76 3.61 -7.90 -3.76
C HIS A 76 4.65 -7.44 -2.72
N ILE A 77 4.53 -6.19 -2.21
CA ILE A 77 5.39 -5.71 -1.12
C ILE A 77 5.17 -6.53 0.15
N CYS A 78 3.90 -6.74 0.53
CA CYS A 78 3.55 -7.46 1.75
C CYS A 78 4.00 -8.92 1.70
N LEU A 79 3.78 -9.62 0.58
CA LEU A 79 4.22 -11.01 0.38
C LEU A 79 5.75 -11.13 0.40
N ALA A 80 6.46 -10.22 -0.27
CA ALA A 80 7.91 -10.21 -0.28
C ALA A 80 8.51 -9.87 1.09
N ALA A 81 7.84 -9.04 1.89
CA ALA A 81 8.22 -8.76 3.27
C ALA A 81 8.02 -10.00 4.15
N ALA A 82 6.87 -10.67 4.03
CA ALA A 82 6.55 -11.88 4.79
C ALA A 82 7.55 -13.01 4.49
N GLU A 83 7.95 -13.21 3.22
CA GLU A 83 8.97 -14.19 2.82
C GLU A 83 10.32 -13.92 3.51
N GLN A 84 10.63 -12.66 3.82
CA GLN A 84 11.84 -12.24 4.52
C GLN A 84 11.66 -12.22 6.06
N GLY A 85 10.54 -12.70 6.58
CA GLY A 85 10.25 -12.70 8.02
C GLY A 85 9.92 -11.32 8.59
N LEU A 86 9.56 -10.36 7.74
CA LEU A 86 9.12 -9.02 8.15
C LEU A 86 7.59 -8.97 8.31
N GLY A 87 7.14 -8.16 9.26
CA GLY A 87 5.73 -7.82 9.43
C GLY A 87 5.36 -6.58 8.64
N THR A 88 4.14 -6.55 8.12
CA THR A 88 3.54 -5.42 7.42
C THR A 88 2.09 -5.23 7.82
N CYS A 89 1.56 -4.05 7.58
CA CYS A 89 0.13 -3.78 7.68
C CYS A 89 -0.30 -2.85 6.55
N TRP A 90 -1.46 -3.12 5.93
CA TRP A 90 -2.08 -2.20 4.99
C TRP A 90 -2.84 -1.11 5.76
N VAL A 91 -2.32 0.11 5.76
CA VAL A 91 -3.00 1.26 6.33
C VAL A 91 -3.56 2.10 5.19
N CYS A 92 -4.90 2.08 5.05
CA CYS A 92 -5.63 2.91 4.06
C CYS A 92 -6.46 4.00 4.74
N ASN A 93 -6.80 3.86 6.02
CA ASN A 93 -7.56 4.85 6.77
C ASN A 93 -6.63 5.91 7.39
N PHE A 94 -6.04 6.77 6.57
CA PHE A 94 -5.15 7.86 7.00
C PHE A 94 -5.60 9.19 6.38
N ASP A 95 -5.10 10.30 6.91
CA ASP A 95 -5.35 11.63 6.34
C ASP A 95 -4.53 11.80 5.05
N VAL A 96 -5.23 11.64 3.92
CA VAL A 96 -4.64 11.72 2.57
C VAL A 96 -4.13 13.12 2.26
N ALA A 97 -4.85 14.17 2.66
CA ALA A 97 -4.47 15.55 2.40
C ALA A 97 -3.18 15.91 3.14
N MET A 98 -3.12 15.59 4.43
CA MET A 98 -1.92 15.76 5.25
C MET A 98 -0.74 14.93 4.74
N CYS A 99 -0.99 13.70 4.27
CA CYS A 99 0.05 12.85 3.70
C CYS A 99 0.65 13.48 2.44
N LYS A 100 -0.18 14.01 1.55
CA LYS A 100 0.25 14.73 0.34
C LYS A 100 1.11 15.94 0.68
N GLU A 101 0.65 16.76 1.63
CA GLU A 101 1.38 17.94 2.09
C GLU A 101 2.74 17.56 2.71
N ASN A 102 2.75 16.58 3.62
CA ASN A 102 3.96 16.14 4.32
C ASN A 102 5.03 15.56 3.40
N LEU A 103 4.62 14.98 2.27
CA LEU A 103 5.50 14.34 1.28
C LEU A 103 5.70 15.18 0.01
N ASP A 104 5.13 16.39 -0.03
CA ASP A 104 5.21 17.33 -1.17
C ASP A 104 4.79 16.66 -2.49
N LEU A 105 3.62 16.00 -2.48
CA LEU A 105 3.13 15.24 -3.63
C LEU A 105 2.37 16.14 -4.61
N GLU A 106 2.66 15.95 -5.89
CA GLU A 106 1.92 16.58 -6.98
C GLU A 106 0.42 16.20 -6.94
N SER A 107 -0.43 17.08 -7.48
CA SER A 107 -1.88 16.92 -7.42
C SER A 107 -2.40 15.60 -8.01
N TYR A 108 -1.76 15.12 -9.09
CA TYR A 108 -2.08 13.89 -9.80
C TYR A 108 -1.49 12.62 -9.14
N ILE A 109 -0.63 12.76 -8.12
CA ILE A 109 -0.10 11.66 -7.33
C ILE A 109 -0.97 11.46 -6.10
N GLN A 110 -1.58 10.28 -5.97
CA GLN A 110 -2.47 9.93 -4.88
C GLN A 110 -1.84 8.84 -4.01
N PRO A 111 -1.56 9.10 -2.71
CA PRO A 111 -1.19 8.05 -1.79
C PRO A 111 -2.42 7.17 -1.51
N ILE A 112 -2.30 5.87 -1.72
CA ILE A 112 -3.40 4.92 -1.55
C ILE A 112 -3.23 4.00 -0.34
N ALA A 113 -1.98 3.77 0.08
CA ALA A 113 -1.67 2.96 1.24
C ALA A 113 -0.35 3.39 1.87
N ILE A 114 -0.28 3.26 3.20
CA ILE A 114 0.97 3.37 3.96
C ILE A 114 1.25 1.98 4.54
N ILE A 115 2.43 1.44 4.26
CA ILE A 115 2.87 0.12 4.69
C ILE A 115 4.00 0.28 5.70
N PRO A 116 3.72 0.25 7.02
CA PRO A 116 4.75 0.09 8.03
C PRO A 116 5.40 -1.28 7.88
N ILE A 117 6.71 -1.33 7.97
CA ILE A 117 7.51 -2.56 7.83
C ILE A 117 8.49 -2.65 8.98
N GLY A 118 8.56 -3.81 9.62
CA GLY A 118 9.50 -4.08 10.71
C GLY A 118 9.55 -5.56 11.06
N TYR A 119 10.42 -5.92 12.01
CA TYR A 119 10.41 -7.25 12.57
C TYR A 119 9.23 -7.40 13.53
N PRO A 120 8.39 -8.45 13.39
CA PRO A 120 7.28 -8.67 14.30
C PRO A 120 7.79 -9.02 15.71
N ILE A 121 7.11 -8.49 16.74
CA ILE A 121 7.44 -8.76 18.15
C ILE A 121 7.18 -10.24 18.48
N SER A 122 6.14 -10.82 17.89
CA SER A 122 5.79 -12.25 18.04
C SER A 122 5.73 -12.90 16.67
N LYS A 123 6.19 -14.16 16.60
CA LYS A 123 6.02 -15.02 15.42
C LYS A 123 4.67 -15.73 15.41
N GLU A 124 3.89 -15.59 16.47
CA GLU A 124 2.55 -16.12 16.51
C GLU A 124 1.62 -15.29 15.62
N HIS A 125 1.22 -15.86 14.51
CA HIS A 125 0.21 -15.28 13.65
C HIS A 125 -1.17 -15.49 14.26
N GLN A 126 -1.86 -14.43 14.64
CA GLN A 126 -3.29 -14.52 14.90
C GLN A 126 -3.98 -14.89 13.58
N LEU A 127 -4.50 -16.12 13.53
CA LEU A 127 -5.30 -16.56 12.39
C LEU A 127 -6.60 -15.75 12.38
N SER A 128 -6.70 -14.81 11.47
CA SER A 128 -7.96 -14.13 11.20
C SER A 128 -8.96 -15.10 10.57
N THR A 129 -10.22 -15.02 10.98
CA THR A 129 -11.29 -15.80 10.35
C THR A 129 -11.36 -15.50 8.85
N ARG A 130 -11.63 -16.54 8.08
CA ARG A 130 -11.86 -16.45 6.64
C ARG A 130 -13.20 -17.09 6.32
N LYS A 131 -13.84 -16.63 5.26
CA LYS A 131 -15.01 -17.28 4.70
C LYS A 131 -14.63 -18.64 4.14
N GLU A 132 -15.57 -19.58 4.18
CA GLU A 132 -15.39 -20.87 3.55
C GLU A 132 -15.38 -20.73 2.02
N ILE A 133 -14.74 -21.65 1.32
CA ILE A 133 -14.59 -21.63 -0.15
C ILE A 133 -15.95 -21.53 -0.85
N ASN A 134 -16.95 -22.26 -0.36
CA ASN A 134 -18.30 -22.29 -0.93
C ASN A 134 -19.08 -20.96 -0.76
N GLU A 135 -18.64 -20.06 0.14
CA GLU A 135 -19.23 -18.73 0.32
C GLU A 135 -18.69 -17.71 -0.70
N ILE A 136 -17.56 -18.01 -1.34
CA ILE A 136 -16.84 -17.06 -2.20
C ILE A 136 -16.61 -17.58 -3.62
N VAL A 137 -16.88 -18.86 -3.88
CA VAL A 137 -16.73 -19.48 -5.20
C VAL A 137 -18.07 -20.01 -5.69
N SER A 138 -18.43 -19.64 -6.90
CA SER A 138 -19.59 -20.18 -7.61
C SER A 138 -19.13 -20.85 -8.91
N TYR A 139 -19.65 -22.04 -9.18
CA TYR A 139 -19.42 -22.78 -10.42
C TYR A 139 -20.69 -22.64 -11.29
N ILE A 140 -20.54 -22.18 -12.53
CA ILE A 140 -21.64 -21.96 -13.48
C ILE A 140 -21.35 -22.68 -14.80
#